data_7d83308fa052d2f669cfc4b6a8f22b9a
#
_entry.id   7d83308fa052d2f669cfc4b6a8f22b9a
#
_cell.length_a   1.000
_cell.length_b   1.000
_cell.length_c   1.000
_cell.angle_alpha   90.00
_cell.angle_beta   90.00
_cell.angle_gamma   90.00
#
_symmetry.space_group_name_H-M   'P 1'
#
loop_
_entity.id
_entity.type
_entity.pdbx_description
1 polymer ?
#
loop_
_entity_poly.entity_id
_entity_poly.type
_entity_poly.pdbx_seq_one_letter_code
_entity_poly.pdbx_strand_id
1 'polypeptide(L)'
;MRVHVVIRYIGMVLVFLAAFMLASAGVSLLNNHDSALYPLLLSSFVTAILGLFPLIFVERVEEIKTKEGYAIVVGSWLVACVVGMFPYLIWGGEFSLVNAWFESVSGFTTTGASILNDIEFLPRGLLFWRSSTTWIGGIGVVMFALVILPSMGRSRQMLYNVELSTIAKDNFHYRSREIMRILILVYLGLTLATTVLLKLSGMCWFDAATHAMSACGTSGFSTKNASVAFFDNPTIELVMMGAMTLSGIHFGVLYATITGRRNNIFRSEIVRVYIGMMVIASLIIAANLFSDGLYPTFVESLRHASFQVVSVTTTSGFATADTNLWPSLAIILLIFCSVVCGCAGSTSGGIKVDRLVIAAKVIRNRVKLQQHPTAVITTRTDGTVQGDNVLNLVLTFIVAYILLVLVGTIVYAMFGCDIMTSFTASIACIGNVGPGFGEVGSLDNYSELPTILKLNSTLLMLVGRLEIFGFIQLFFLRSWR
;
A
#
# COMPACT_ATOMS: atom_id res chain seq x y z
N MET A 1 -16.91 -13.62 21.54
CA MET A 1 -16.57 -12.30 20.96
C MET A 1 -17.62 -11.29 21.43
N ARG A 2 -17.21 -10.21 22.04
CA ARG A 2 -18.09 -9.12 22.49
C ARG A 2 -18.29 -8.14 21.32
N VAL A 3 -19.38 -8.31 20.58
CA VAL A 3 -19.66 -7.53 19.35
C VAL A 3 -19.75 -6.03 19.63
N HIS A 4 -20.33 -5.63 20.80
CA HIS A 4 -20.42 -4.23 21.19
C HIS A 4 -19.05 -3.55 21.31
N VAL A 5 -18.01 -4.27 21.79
CA VAL A 5 -16.63 -3.75 21.85
C VAL A 5 -16.10 -3.48 20.44
N VAL A 6 -16.31 -4.43 19.52
CA VAL A 6 -15.88 -4.27 18.12
C VAL A 6 -16.53 -3.04 17.49
N ILE A 7 -17.85 -2.89 17.64
CA ILE A 7 -18.60 -1.75 17.10
C ILE A 7 -18.11 -0.41 17.66
N ARG A 8 -17.78 -0.35 18.96
CA ARG A 8 -17.22 0.87 19.56
C ARG A 8 -15.91 1.31 18.92
N TYR A 9 -14.96 0.37 18.69
CA TYR A 9 -13.68 0.70 18.07
C TYR A 9 -13.82 1.06 16.59
N ILE A 10 -14.73 0.40 15.86
CA ILE A 10 -15.10 0.82 14.49
C ILE A 10 -15.68 2.23 14.51
N GLY A 11 -16.50 2.58 15.51
CA GLY A 11 -17.04 3.94 15.70
C GLY A 11 -15.96 5.01 15.80
N MET A 12 -14.83 4.74 16.48
CA MET A 12 -13.70 5.68 16.51
C MET A 12 -13.10 5.93 15.12
N VAL A 13 -12.96 4.87 14.31
CA VAL A 13 -12.48 4.99 12.94
C VAL A 13 -13.45 5.82 12.10
N LEU A 14 -14.74 5.61 12.23
CA LEU A 14 -15.76 6.38 11.52
C LEU A 14 -15.72 7.88 11.86
N VAL A 15 -15.57 8.25 13.13
CA VAL A 15 -15.42 9.66 13.53
C VAL A 15 -14.17 10.28 12.91
N PHE A 16 -13.07 9.53 12.86
CA PHE A 16 -11.84 9.98 12.20
C PHE A 16 -12.04 10.19 10.69
N LEU A 17 -12.73 9.28 9.99
CA LEU A 17 -13.09 9.42 8.59
C LEU A 17 -14.01 10.62 8.34
N ALA A 18 -15.02 10.82 9.19
CA ALA A 18 -15.91 11.97 9.12
C ALA A 18 -15.16 13.31 9.20
N ALA A 19 -14.13 13.39 10.06
CA ALA A 19 -13.29 14.58 10.16
C ALA A 19 -12.51 14.85 8.86
N PHE A 20 -12.00 13.81 8.16
CA PHE A 20 -11.34 13.97 6.86
C PHE A 20 -12.32 14.32 5.73
N MET A 21 -13.55 13.78 5.75
CA MET A 21 -14.60 14.21 4.82
C MET A 21 -14.94 15.69 5.03
N LEU A 22 -15.01 16.13 6.29
CA LEU A 22 -15.24 17.54 6.63
C LEU A 22 -14.08 18.44 6.17
N ALA A 23 -12.83 17.99 6.33
CA ALA A 23 -11.66 18.69 5.78
C ALA A 23 -11.73 18.80 4.25
N SER A 24 -12.15 17.73 3.57
CA SER A 24 -12.36 17.71 2.11
C SER A 24 -13.48 18.68 1.69
N ALA A 25 -14.56 18.77 2.46
CA ALA A 25 -15.60 19.77 2.27
C ALA A 25 -15.07 21.20 2.48
N GLY A 26 -14.14 21.40 3.41
CA GLY A 26 -13.41 22.67 3.59
C GLY A 26 -12.60 23.06 2.36
N VAL A 27 -11.92 22.09 1.71
CA VAL A 27 -11.23 22.34 0.43
C VAL A 27 -12.21 22.73 -0.67
N SER A 28 -13.36 22.05 -0.76
CA SER A 28 -14.45 22.39 -1.68
C SER A 28 -14.97 23.81 -1.46
N LEU A 29 -15.14 24.21 -0.20
CA LEU A 29 -15.58 25.56 0.18
C LEU A 29 -14.58 26.63 -0.26
N LEU A 30 -13.28 26.40 -0.08
CA LEU A 30 -12.20 27.31 -0.50
C LEU A 30 -12.08 27.44 -2.03
N ASN A 31 -12.61 26.49 -2.80
CA ASN A 31 -12.64 26.49 -4.26
C ASN A 31 -14.00 26.89 -4.84
N ASN A 32 -14.59 27.99 -4.32
CA ASN A 32 -15.84 28.60 -4.79
C ASN A 32 -17.06 27.67 -4.74
N HIS A 33 -17.18 26.86 -3.69
CA HIS A 33 -18.31 25.94 -3.50
C HIS A 33 -18.46 24.97 -4.67
N ASP A 34 -17.41 24.20 -4.96
CA ASP A 34 -17.47 23.23 -6.04
C ASP A 34 -18.57 22.14 -5.77
N SER A 35 -18.92 21.40 -6.80
CA SER A 35 -20.05 20.43 -6.75
C SER A 35 -19.87 19.29 -5.71
N ALA A 36 -18.68 19.15 -5.12
CA ALA A 36 -18.41 18.14 -4.09
C ALA A 36 -18.84 18.59 -2.67
N LEU A 37 -19.10 19.87 -2.45
CA LEU A 37 -19.40 20.39 -1.10
C LEU A 37 -20.55 19.66 -0.42
N TYR A 38 -21.72 19.57 -1.09
CA TYR A 38 -22.90 18.91 -0.53
C TYR A 38 -22.68 17.39 -0.32
N PRO A 39 -22.17 16.62 -1.30
CA PRO A 39 -21.84 15.20 -1.10
C PRO A 39 -20.91 14.96 0.08
N LEU A 40 -19.86 15.76 0.25
CA LEU A 40 -18.88 15.60 1.33
C LEU A 40 -19.47 15.95 2.70
N LEU A 41 -20.26 17.05 2.80
CA LEU A 41 -20.91 17.43 4.06
C LEU A 41 -21.94 16.39 4.50
N LEU A 42 -22.78 15.90 3.58
CA LEU A 42 -23.79 14.88 3.90
C LEU A 42 -23.11 13.56 4.31
N SER A 43 -22.09 13.12 3.57
CA SER A 43 -21.32 11.92 3.91
C SER A 43 -20.64 12.06 5.27
N SER A 44 -20.02 13.20 5.55
CA SER A 44 -19.39 13.48 6.85
C SER A 44 -20.41 13.40 7.99
N PHE A 45 -21.58 14.03 7.82
CA PHE A 45 -22.64 14.03 8.84
C PHE A 45 -23.16 12.63 9.15
N VAL A 46 -23.51 11.87 8.11
CA VAL A 46 -23.97 10.47 8.26
C VAL A 46 -22.90 9.61 8.93
N THR A 47 -21.65 9.73 8.48
CA THR A 47 -20.51 8.96 9.04
C THR A 47 -20.26 9.33 10.50
N ALA A 48 -20.36 10.63 10.84
CA ALA A 48 -20.20 11.10 12.23
C ALA A 48 -21.29 10.52 13.14
N ILE A 49 -22.55 10.51 12.71
CA ILE A 49 -23.65 9.90 13.48
C ILE A 49 -23.40 8.39 13.69
N LEU A 50 -23.07 7.65 12.64
CA LEU A 50 -22.78 6.22 12.72
C LEU A 50 -21.59 5.92 13.65
N GLY A 51 -20.59 6.81 13.68
CA GLY A 51 -19.42 6.67 14.53
C GLY A 51 -19.66 7.07 15.99
N LEU A 52 -20.38 8.18 16.22
CA LEU A 52 -20.64 8.69 17.57
C LEU A 52 -21.63 7.80 18.36
N PHE A 53 -22.61 7.21 17.68
CA PHE A 53 -23.60 6.37 18.32
C PHE A 53 -22.97 5.27 19.20
N PRO A 54 -22.10 4.38 18.69
CA PRO A 54 -21.50 3.36 19.53
C PRO A 54 -20.50 3.92 20.56
N LEU A 55 -19.95 5.10 20.35
CA LEU A 55 -19.06 5.73 21.34
C LEU A 55 -19.81 6.23 22.57
N ILE A 56 -21.07 6.66 22.39
CA ILE A 56 -21.93 7.14 23.47
C ILE A 56 -22.58 5.99 24.22
N PHE A 57 -23.11 4.99 23.51
CA PHE A 57 -23.97 3.95 24.10
C PHE A 57 -23.23 2.68 24.53
N VAL A 58 -21.97 2.47 24.09
CA VAL A 58 -21.19 1.29 24.48
C VAL A 58 -20.09 1.68 25.46
N GLU A 59 -19.99 0.99 26.58
CA GLU A 59 -18.98 1.22 27.61
C GLU A 59 -17.57 0.91 27.10
N ARG A 60 -16.60 1.63 27.66
CA ARG A 60 -15.18 1.41 27.37
C ARG A 60 -14.69 0.16 28.08
N VAL A 61 -14.02 -0.73 27.34
CA VAL A 61 -13.41 -1.95 27.87
C VAL A 61 -11.89 -1.80 27.87
N GLU A 62 -11.24 -2.15 28.98
CA GLU A 62 -9.79 -2.01 29.14
C GLU A 62 -8.99 -3.07 28.40
N GLU A 63 -9.52 -4.30 28.26
CA GLU A 63 -8.84 -5.39 27.60
C GLU A 63 -9.58 -5.89 26.36
N ILE A 64 -8.89 -5.90 25.22
CA ILE A 64 -9.37 -6.44 23.95
C ILE A 64 -8.85 -7.87 23.81
N LYS A 65 -9.76 -8.83 23.61
CA LYS A 65 -9.39 -10.21 23.28
C LYS A 65 -8.90 -10.28 21.84
N THR A 66 -8.06 -11.25 21.55
CA THR A 66 -7.48 -11.44 20.22
C THR A 66 -8.48 -11.53 19.09
N LYS A 67 -9.54 -12.33 19.28
CA LYS A 67 -10.62 -12.44 18.28
C LYS A 67 -11.27 -11.10 17.99
N GLU A 68 -11.44 -10.28 19.05
CA GLU A 68 -11.99 -8.93 18.96
C GLU A 68 -11.04 -8.01 18.21
N GLY A 69 -9.72 -8.12 18.46
CA GLY A 69 -8.70 -7.38 17.74
C GLY A 69 -8.75 -7.62 16.23
N TYR A 70 -8.80 -8.88 15.79
CA TYR A 70 -8.94 -9.21 14.36
C TYR A 70 -10.26 -8.68 13.78
N ALA A 71 -11.37 -8.86 14.47
CA ALA A 71 -12.67 -8.38 14.01
C ALA A 71 -12.73 -6.84 13.94
N ILE A 72 -12.10 -6.13 14.89
CA ILE A 72 -11.99 -4.66 14.87
C ILE A 72 -11.25 -4.22 13.60
N VAL A 73 -10.15 -4.85 13.31
CA VAL A 73 -9.31 -4.42 12.21
C VAL A 73 -9.96 -4.68 10.87
N VAL A 74 -10.30 -5.93 10.58
CA VAL A 74 -10.88 -6.25 9.28
C VAL A 74 -12.25 -5.56 9.13
N GLY A 75 -13.04 -5.50 10.22
CA GLY A 75 -14.30 -4.76 10.24
C GLY A 75 -14.10 -3.26 9.98
N SER A 76 -13.07 -2.64 10.57
CA SER A 76 -12.75 -1.22 10.32
C SER A 76 -12.39 -0.96 8.86
N TRP A 77 -11.62 -1.86 8.22
CA TRP A 77 -11.28 -1.74 6.81
C TRP A 77 -12.50 -1.83 5.91
N LEU A 78 -13.33 -2.86 6.11
CA LEU A 78 -14.55 -3.04 5.32
C LEU A 78 -15.51 -1.86 5.49
N VAL A 79 -15.75 -1.42 6.74
CA VAL A 79 -16.64 -0.30 7.03
C VAL A 79 -16.06 1.02 6.49
N ALA A 80 -14.75 1.23 6.56
CA ALA A 80 -14.09 2.39 5.97
C ALA A 80 -14.31 2.45 4.45
N CYS A 81 -14.14 1.32 3.74
CA CYS A 81 -14.40 1.25 2.31
C CYS A 81 -15.87 1.52 1.97
N VAL A 82 -16.82 0.96 2.75
CA VAL A 82 -18.26 1.20 2.55
C VAL A 82 -18.63 2.68 2.76
N VAL A 83 -18.16 3.27 3.84
CA VAL A 83 -18.47 4.66 4.17
C VAL A 83 -17.71 5.62 3.24
N GLY A 84 -16.48 5.26 2.89
CA GLY A 84 -15.64 6.03 1.98
C GLY A 84 -16.18 6.17 0.56
N MET A 85 -17.06 5.30 0.13
CA MET A 85 -17.72 5.44 -1.19
C MET A 85 -18.87 6.47 -1.20
N PHE A 86 -19.40 6.88 -0.03
CA PHE A 86 -20.55 7.78 0.05
C PHE A 86 -20.36 9.11 -0.68
N PRO A 87 -19.23 9.84 -0.53
CA PRO A 87 -19.00 11.07 -1.28
C PRO A 87 -19.08 10.88 -2.79
N TYR A 88 -18.53 9.79 -3.31
CA TYR A 88 -18.55 9.45 -4.73
C TYR A 88 -19.96 9.11 -5.21
N LEU A 89 -20.64 8.25 -4.45
CA LEU A 89 -21.98 7.79 -4.80
C LEU A 89 -23.01 8.94 -4.80
N ILE A 90 -22.93 9.86 -3.84
CA ILE A 90 -23.85 11.01 -3.74
C ILE A 90 -23.51 12.04 -4.82
N TRP A 91 -22.23 12.21 -5.19
CA TRP A 91 -21.85 13.10 -6.29
C TRP A 91 -22.33 12.58 -7.64
N GLY A 92 -22.33 11.27 -7.87
CA GLY A 92 -22.81 10.64 -9.09
C GLY A 92 -21.81 10.62 -10.23
N GLY A 93 -22.22 11.01 -11.44
CA GLY A 93 -21.37 10.97 -12.64
C GLY A 93 -20.96 9.53 -13.01
N GLU A 94 -19.65 9.27 -13.16
CA GLU A 94 -19.10 7.94 -13.44
C GLU A 94 -19.18 6.96 -12.26
N PHE A 95 -19.56 7.44 -11.06
CA PHE A 95 -19.60 6.64 -9.85
C PHE A 95 -20.94 5.88 -9.68
N SER A 96 -21.12 4.82 -10.46
CA SER A 96 -22.12 3.78 -10.12
C SER A 96 -21.76 3.15 -8.76
N LEU A 97 -22.66 2.36 -8.18
CA LEU A 97 -22.41 1.68 -6.90
C LEU A 97 -21.11 0.86 -6.92
N VAL A 98 -20.86 0.11 -8.00
CA VAL A 98 -19.65 -0.70 -8.16
C VAL A 98 -18.42 0.15 -8.39
N ASN A 99 -18.52 1.21 -9.17
CA ASN A 99 -17.42 2.13 -9.43
C ASN A 99 -17.03 2.92 -8.16
N ALA A 100 -18.01 3.42 -7.41
CA ALA A 100 -17.77 4.10 -6.13
C ALA A 100 -17.13 3.16 -5.09
N TRP A 101 -17.57 1.91 -5.04
CA TRP A 101 -16.95 0.86 -4.22
C TRP A 101 -15.51 0.60 -4.64
N PHE A 102 -15.26 0.42 -5.93
CA PHE A 102 -13.92 0.18 -6.47
C PHE A 102 -12.94 1.31 -6.11
N GLU A 103 -13.33 2.57 -6.37
CA GLU A 103 -12.50 3.74 -6.10
C GLU A 103 -12.21 3.89 -4.60
N SER A 104 -13.21 3.65 -3.75
CA SER A 104 -13.04 3.67 -2.29
C SER A 104 -12.12 2.57 -1.81
N VAL A 105 -12.30 1.32 -2.26
CA VAL A 105 -11.42 0.20 -1.89
C VAL A 105 -10.00 0.47 -2.37
N SER A 106 -9.83 0.88 -3.63
CA SER A 106 -8.52 1.21 -4.20
C SER A 106 -7.81 2.31 -3.40
N GLY A 107 -8.53 3.34 -2.98
CA GLY A 107 -8.01 4.40 -2.13
C GLY A 107 -7.54 3.87 -0.78
N PHE A 108 -8.43 3.25 0.00
CA PHE A 108 -8.07 2.77 1.34
C PHE A 108 -7.02 1.67 1.31
N THR A 109 -7.07 0.74 0.36
CA THR A 109 -6.02 -0.29 0.23
C THR A 109 -4.72 0.25 -0.36
N THR A 110 -4.67 1.56 -0.67
CA THR A 110 -3.54 2.24 -1.30
C THR A 110 -3.09 1.57 -2.61
N THR A 111 -4.02 0.97 -3.34
CA THR A 111 -3.72 0.34 -4.61
C THR A 111 -3.51 1.37 -5.72
N GLY A 112 -4.33 2.42 -5.75
CA GLY A 112 -4.20 3.49 -6.76
C GLY A 112 -4.78 3.16 -8.13
N ALA A 113 -5.37 1.99 -8.31
CA ALA A 113 -6.15 1.67 -9.51
C ALA A 113 -7.42 2.53 -9.57
N SER A 114 -7.78 3.07 -10.71
CA SER A 114 -8.93 3.95 -10.89
C SER A 114 -9.89 3.43 -11.94
N ILE A 115 -11.18 3.78 -11.77
CA ILE A 115 -12.23 3.56 -12.79
C ILE A 115 -12.54 4.83 -13.57
N LEU A 116 -11.85 5.91 -13.32
CA LEU A 116 -12.14 7.21 -13.90
C LEU A 116 -11.44 7.37 -15.24
N ASN A 117 -12.20 7.80 -16.25
CA ASN A 117 -11.66 8.16 -17.56
C ASN A 117 -11.11 9.58 -17.56
N ASP A 118 -11.73 10.49 -16.83
CA ASP A 118 -11.28 11.88 -16.69
C ASP A 118 -11.22 12.30 -15.22
N ILE A 119 -10.01 12.25 -14.66
CA ILE A 119 -9.72 12.65 -13.29
C ILE A 119 -9.80 14.17 -13.12
N GLU A 120 -9.42 14.93 -14.16
CA GLU A 120 -9.33 16.40 -14.11
C GLU A 120 -10.71 17.06 -14.09
N PHE A 121 -11.76 16.34 -14.52
CA PHE A 121 -13.14 16.77 -14.40
C PHE A 121 -13.67 16.77 -12.94
N LEU A 122 -13.04 15.99 -12.06
CA LEU A 122 -13.48 15.91 -10.67
C LEU A 122 -13.26 17.23 -9.91
N PRO A 123 -14.23 17.63 -9.06
CA PRO A 123 -14.08 18.78 -8.19
C PRO A 123 -12.95 18.57 -7.17
N ARG A 124 -12.25 19.65 -6.81
CA ARG A 124 -11.09 19.60 -5.90
C ARG A 124 -11.40 18.96 -4.55
N GLY A 125 -12.62 19.14 -4.04
CA GLY A 125 -13.04 18.47 -2.80
C GLY A 125 -12.97 16.94 -2.90
N LEU A 126 -13.43 16.35 -4.00
CA LEU A 126 -13.35 14.89 -4.24
C LEU A 126 -11.91 14.44 -4.54
N LEU A 127 -11.12 15.20 -5.27
CA LEU A 127 -9.69 14.89 -5.49
C LEU A 127 -8.91 14.87 -4.16
N PHE A 128 -9.21 15.81 -3.26
CA PHE A 128 -8.62 15.80 -1.93
C PHE A 128 -9.10 14.61 -1.10
N TRP A 129 -10.39 14.25 -1.19
CA TRP A 129 -10.91 13.04 -0.53
C TRP A 129 -10.21 11.77 -1.06
N ARG A 130 -10.04 11.63 -2.38
CA ARG A 130 -9.28 10.53 -3.00
C ARG A 130 -7.88 10.39 -2.39
N SER A 131 -7.12 11.47 -2.33
CA SER A 131 -5.78 11.48 -1.75
C SER A 131 -5.81 11.22 -0.24
N SER A 132 -6.85 11.70 0.46
CA SER A 132 -7.04 11.45 1.90
C SER A 132 -7.30 9.98 2.20
N THR A 133 -8.08 9.27 1.38
CA THR A 133 -8.32 7.82 1.56
C THR A 133 -7.02 7.02 1.46
N THR A 134 -6.14 7.36 0.51
CA THR A 134 -4.84 6.69 0.35
C THR A 134 -3.90 7.01 1.51
N TRP A 135 -3.90 8.24 1.99
CA TRP A 135 -3.08 8.66 3.12
C TRP A 135 -3.52 7.98 4.42
N ILE A 136 -4.83 7.90 4.67
CA ILE A 136 -5.42 7.16 5.80
C ILE A 136 -5.11 5.66 5.67
N GLY A 137 -5.24 5.10 4.47
CA GLY A 137 -4.92 3.72 4.18
C GLY A 137 -3.46 3.36 4.42
N GLY A 138 -2.53 4.25 4.05
CA GLY A 138 -1.10 4.07 4.30
C GLY A 138 -0.78 4.00 5.80
N ILE A 139 -1.27 4.96 6.58
CA ILE A 139 -1.07 4.97 8.04
C ILE A 139 -1.85 3.84 8.73
N GLY A 140 -3.00 3.47 8.17
CA GLY A 140 -3.87 2.42 8.69
C GLY A 140 -3.16 1.08 8.82
N VAL A 141 -2.36 0.65 7.84
CA VAL A 141 -1.57 -0.59 7.90
C VAL A 141 -0.54 -0.55 9.01
N VAL A 142 0.14 0.58 9.15
CA VAL A 142 1.14 0.77 10.20
C VAL A 142 0.50 0.75 11.59
N MET A 143 -0.67 1.41 11.74
CA MET A 143 -1.45 1.43 12.99
C MET A 143 -2.08 0.07 13.30
N PHE A 144 -2.52 -0.65 12.28
CA PHE A 144 -3.07 -1.98 12.36
C PHE A 144 -2.12 -2.96 13.05
N ALA A 145 -0.89 -3.03 12.56
CA ALA A 145 0.13 -3.89 13.15
C ALA A 145 0.33 -3.60 14.65
N LEU A 146 0.19 -2.35 15.07
CA LEU A 146 0.48 -1.91 16.43
C LEU A 146 -0.69 -2.05 17.42
N VAL A 147 -1.92 -1.89 16.95
CA VAL A 147 -3.11 -1.96 17.84
C VAL A 147 -3.46 -3.41 18.19
N ILE A 148 -3.25 -4.33 17.26
CA ILE A 148 -3.57 -5.77 17.49
C ILE A 148 -2.49 -6.48 18.28
N LEU A 149 -1.24 -6.12 18.09
CA LEU A 149 -0.09 -6.85 18.60
C LEU A 149 0.07 -6.85 20.13
N PRO A 150 -0.18 -5.76 20.86
CA PRO A 150 -0.05 -5.78 22.32
C PRO A 150 -1.14 -6.59 23.03
N SER A 151 -2.32 -6.75 22.43
CA SER A 151 -3.44 -7.52 22.99
C SER A 151 -3.25 -9.04 22.90
N MET A 152 -2.23 -9.49 22.18
CA MET A 152 -2.05 -10.89 21.77
C MET A 152 -0.98 -11.63 22.54
N GLY A 153 -0.79 -11.53 23.84
CA GLY A 153 0.04 -12.38 24.70
C GLY A 153 1.29 -13.09 24.12
N ARG A 154 2.14 -13.70 24.95
CA ARG A 154 3.45 -14.28 24.58
C ARG A 154 3.47 -15.22 23.36
N SER A 155 2.43 -16.01 23.10
CA SER A 155 2.38 -16.92 21.95
C SER A 155 2.24 -16.22 20.59
N ARG A 156 1.95 -14.93 20.56
CA ARG A 156 1.63 -14.13 19.37
C ARG A 156 2.66 -13.08 19.03
N GLN A 157 3.67 -12.91 19.86
CA GLN A 157 4.90 -12.23 19.45
C GLN A 157 5.52 -12.86 18.20
N MET A 158 5.12 -14.08 17.80
CA MET A 158 5.58 -14.71 16.57
C MET A 158 5.07 -14.02 15.29
N LEU A 159 3.80 -13.62 15.22
CA LEU A 159 3.28 -12.88 14.06
C LEU A 159 3.90 -11.47 13.96
N TYR A 160 4.08 -10.83 15.13
CA TYR A 160 4.82 -9.58 15.26
C TYR A 160 6.24 -9.69 14.73
N ASN A 161 6.86 -10.82 15.00
CA ASN A 161 8.22 -11.11 14.61
C ASN A 161 8.42 -11.32 13.10
N VAL A 162 7.35 -11.54 12.35
CA VAL A 162 7.37 -11.69 10.89
C VAL A 162 7.11 -10.36 10.18
N GLU A 163 6.25 -9.51 10.73
CA GLU A 163 5.96 -8.19 10.15
C GLU A 163 6.99 -7.12 10.51
N LEU A 164 7.52 -7.15 11.73
CA LEU A 164 8.63 -6.29 12.10
C LEU A 164 9.93 -7.03 11.79
N SER A 165 10.75 -6.43 10.93
CA SER A 165 12.12 -6.90 10.72
C SER A 165 12.79 -7.07 12.08
N THR A 166 13.67 -8.03 12.18
CA THR A 166 14.46 -8.36 13.38
C THR A 166 15.20 -7.16 14.00
N ILE A 167 15.38 -6.09 13.22
CA ILE A 167 15.93 -4.80 13.66
C ILE A 167 15.03 -4.12 14.72
N ALA A 168 13.72 -4.31 14.62
CA ALA A 168 12.78 -3.74 15.59
C ALA A 168 12.78 -4.49 16.93
N LYS A 169 13.22 -5.75 16.99
CA LYS A 169 13.22 -6.57 18.22
C LYS A 169 14.26 -6.15 19.25
N ASP A 170 15.49 -5.89 18.82
CA ASP A 170 16.60 -5.68 19.73
C ASP A 170 16.65 -4.27 20.34
N ASN A 171 15.95 -3.30 19.74
CA ASN A 171 16.03 -1.91 20.16
C ASN A 171 14.70 -1.28 20.59
N PHE A 172 13.58 -1.95 20.47
CA PHE A 172 12.27 -1.38 20.81
C PHE A 172 11.64 -2.02 22.07
N HIS A 173 12.28 -1.82 23.23
CA HIS A 173 11.64 -1.94 24.55
C HIS A 173 10.64 -0.80 24.82
N TYR A 174 10.10 -0.17 23.76
CA TYR A 174 9.12 0.90 23.90
C TYR A 174 7.71 0.33 24.13
N ARG A 175 6.95 1.01 24.98
CA ARG A 175 5.50 0.78 25.08
C ARG A 175 4.87 1.01 23.72
N SER A 176 3.86 0.23 23.35
CA SER A 176 3.14 0.32 22.06
C SER A 176 2.74 1.75 21.67
N ARG A 177 2.44 2.60 22.65
CA ARG A 177 2.14 4.04 22.44
C ARG A 177 3.33 4.84 21.89
N GLU A 178 4.54 4.55 22.33
CA GLU A 178 5.74 5.25 21.85
C GLU A 178 6.05 4.85 20.40
N ILE A 179 5.94 3.57 20.08
CA ILE A 179 6.12 3.09 18.71
C ILE A 179 5.10 3.76 17.78
N MET A 180 3.83 3.79 18.17
CA MET A 180 2.77 4.44 17.42
C MET A 180 3.05 5.93 17.19
N ARG A 181 3.47 6.66 18.25
CA ARG A 181 3.83 8.08 18.14
C ARG A 181 5.00 8.30 17.17
N ILE A 182 6.02 7.47 17.25
CA ILE A 182 7.20 7.53 16.36
C ILE A 182 6.78 7.35 14.90
N LEU A 183 5.97 6.31 14.63
CA LEU A 183 5.53 6.01 13.27
C LEU A 183 4.66 7.12 12.69
N ILE A 184 3.72 7.66 13.48
CA ILE A 184 2.90 8.81 13.06
C ILE A 184 3.79 10.03 12.78
N LEU A 185 4.74 10.34 13.64
CA LEU A 185 5.65 11.49 13.46
C LEU A 185 6.50 11.36 12.19
N VAL A 186 7.06 10.15 11.92
CA VAL A 186 7.83 9.90 10.71
C VAL A 186 6.95 10.05 9.47
N TYR A 187 5.73 9.48 9.49
CA TYR A 187 4.80 9.55 8.38
C TYR A 187 4.35 10.98 8.07
N LEU A 188 3.96 11.73 9.11
CA LEU A 188 3.60 13.16 9.00
C LEU A 188 4.77 14.01 8.52
N GLY A 189 5.95 13.79 9.12
CA GLY A 189 7.18 14.50 8.74
C GLY A 189 7.56 14.26 7.29
N LEU A 190 7.47 13.00 6.81
CA LEU A 190 7.74 12.67 5.42
C LEU A 190 6.72 13.32 4.48
N THR A 191 5.43 13.28 4.82
CA THR A 191 4.38 13.91 4.01
C THR A 191 4.58 15.42 3.91
N LEU A 192 4.84 16.09 5.02
CA LEU A 192 5.09 17.55 5.05
C LEU A 192 6.35 17.93 4.27
N ALA A 193 7.45 17.19 4.47
CA ALA A 193 8.69 17.44 3.74
C ALA A 193 8.50 17.25 2.23
N THR A 194 7.82 16.19 1.82
CA THR A 194 7.50 15.93 0.41
C THR A 194 6.63 17.03 -0.17
N THR A 195 5.57 17.49 0.54
CA THR A 195 4.71 18.58 0.10
C THR A 195 5.51 19.85 -0.16
N VAL A 196 6.40 20.24 0.78
CA VAL A 196 7.24 21.43 0.65
C VAL A 196 8.21 21.29 -0.53
N LEU A 197 8.88 20.15 -0.66
CA LEU A 197 9.82 19.91 -1.76
C LEU A 197 9.12 19.92 -3.13
N LEU A 198 7.94 19.31 -3.27
CA LEU A 198 7.15 19.35 -4.51
C LEU A 198 6.70 20.78 -4.84
N LYS A 199 6.30 21.58 -3.83
CA LYS A 199 5.99 22.99 -4.01
C LYS A 199 7.19 23.78 -4.52
N LEU A 200 8.36 23.55 -3.93
CA LEU A 200 9.61 24.20 -4.35
C LEU A 200 10.04 23.76 -5.76
N SER A 201 9.69 22.54 -6.17
CA SER A 201 9.94 22.01 -7.51
C SER A 201 8.99 22.54 -8.59
N GLY A 202 8.00 23.40 -8.24
CA GLY A 202 7.11 24.06 -9.19
C GLY A 202 5.65 23.60 -9.20
N MET A 203 5.25 22.62 -8.40
CA MET A 203 3.84 22.24 -8.26
C MET A 203 3.03 23.34 -7.55
N CYS A 204 1.72 23.42 -7.83
CA CYS A 204 0.82 24.21 -6.99
C CYS A 204 0.65 23.55 -5.60
N TRP A 205 0.23 24.30 -4.57
CA TRP A 205 0.07 23.77 -3.21
C TRP A 205 -0.89 22.59 -3.14
N PHE A 206 -1.97 22.62 -3.93
CA PHE A 206 -2.98 21.57 -3.95
C PHE A 206 -2.39 20.27 -4.52
N ASP A 207 -1.76 20.33 -5.70
CA ASP A 207 -1.14 19.16 -6.33
C ASP A 207 0.03 18.64 -5.47
N ALA A 208 0.85 19.53 -4.90
CA ALA A 208 1.94 19.13 -4.02
C ALA A 208 1.46 18.35 -2.79
N ALA A 209 0.39 18.82 -2.12
CA ALA A 209 -0.16 18.15 -0.95
C ALA A 209 -0.81 16.81 -1.31
N THR A 210 -1.63 16.77 -2.36
CA THR A 210 -2.32 15.54 -2.78
C THR A 210 -1.36 14.46 -3.28
N HIS A 211 -0.35 14.83 -4.08
CA HIS A 211 0.69 13.89 -4.53
C HIS A 211 1.59 13.43 -3.38
N ALA A 212 1.94 14.31 -2.42
CA ALA A 212 2.68 13.91 -1.24
C ALA A 212 1.91 12.91 -0.38
N MET A 213 0.60 13.13 -0.17
CA MET A 213 -0.27 12.18 0.55
C MET A 213 -0.31 10.82 -0.14
N SER A 214 -0.47 10.81 -1.45
CA SER A 214 -0.53 9.59 -2.26
C SER A 214 0.84 8.88 -2.32
N ALA A 215 1.95 9.61 -2.49
CA ALA A 215 3.31 9.04 -2.53
C ALA A 215 3.72 8.44 -1.18
N CYS A 216 3.45 9.12 -0.06
CA CYS A 216 3.73 8.61 1.28
C CYS A 216 2.81 7.44 1.65
N GLY A 217 1.56 7.44 1.17
CA GLY A 217 0.63 6.32 1.26
C GLY A 217 0.99 5.14 0.36
N THR A 218 1.91 5.34 -0.59
CA THR A 218 2.27 4.36 -1.66
C THR A 218 1.06 3.90 -2.47
N SER A 219 0.35 4.85 -3.11
CA SER A 219 -0.93 4.56 -3.77
C SER A 219 -0.98 4.89 -5.27
N GLY A 220 -0.37 5.99 -5.73
CA GLY A 220 -0.43 6.40 -7.15
C GLY A 220 -1.61 7.26 -7.58
N PHE A 221 -2.58 7.53 -6.72
CA PHE A 221 -3.64 8.47 -7.07
C PHE A 221 -3.06 9.87 -7.37
N SER A 222 -3.34 10.36 -8.57
CA SER A 222 -2.96 11.68 -9.06
C SER A 222 -4.19 12.57 -9.25
N THR A 223 -3.97 13.88 -9.35
CA THR A 223 -4.96 14.87 -9.77
C THR A 223 -4.98 15.05 -11.29
N LYS A 224 -4.12 14.33 -12.01
CA LYS A 224 -3.90 14.43 -13.45
C LYS A 224 -4.13 13.11 -14.16
N ASN A 225 -4.73 13.15 -15.36
CA ASN A 225 -4.96 11.95 -16.17
C ASN A 225 -3.64 11.28 -16.58
N ALA A 226 -2.65 12.06 -16.98
CA ALA A 226 -1.32 11.56 -17.31
C ALA A 226 -0.41 11.33 -16.10
N SER A 227 -0.96 11.24 -14.87
CA SER A 227 -0.19 11.02 -13.65
C SER A 227 0.95 12.05 -13.50
N VAL A 228 2.16 11.63 -13.10
CA VAL A 228 3.33 12.50 -12.94
C VAL A 228 3.90 12.94 -14.29
N ALA A 229 3.65 12.19 -15.38
CA ALA A 229 4.02 12.57 -16.73
C ALA A 229 3.49 13.97 -17.14
N PHE A 230 2.34 14.39 -16.59
CA PHE A 230 1.77 15.71 -16.84
C PHE A 230 2.73 16.87 -16.54
N PHE A 231 3.56 16.74 -15.51
CA PHE A 231 4.44 17.83 -15.06
C PHE A 231 5.72 17.92 -15.88
N ASP A 232 6.16 16.85 -16.54
CA ASP A 232 7.40 16.73 -17.31
C ASP A 232 8.58 17.49 -16.71
N ASN A 233 8.80 17.32 -15.43
CA ASN A 233 9.83 18.01 -14.65
C ASN A 233 10.71 17.01 -13.89
N PRO A 234 11.99 16.86 -14.26
CA PRO A 234 12.91 15.93 -13.61
C PRO A 234 13.06 16.17 -12.11
N THR A 235 12.93 17.42 -11.63
CA THR A 235 13.02 17.73 -10.21
C THR A 235 11.83 17.18 -9.43
N ILE A 236 10.62 17.31 -10.00
CA ILE A 236 9.39 16.74 -9.41
C ILE A 236 9.52 15.22 -9.35
N GLU A 237 9.96 14.59 -10.44
CA GLU A 237 10.17 13.14 -10.50
C GLU A 237 11.19 12.67 -9.46
N LEU A 238 12.31 13.37 -9.29
CA LEU A 238 13.33 13.03 -8.31
C LEU A 238 12.79 13.13 -6.87
N VAL A 239 12.04 14.18 -6.55
CA VAL A 239 11.40 14.33 -5.23
C VAL A 239 10.39 13.20 -5.00
N MET A 240 9.57 12.88 -6.00
CA MET A 240 8.61 11.76 -5.93
C MET A 240 9.32 10.43 -5.74
N MET A 241 10.36 10.12 -6.51
CA MET A 241 11.18 8.90 -6.33
C MET A 241 11.75 8.82 -4.92
N GLY A 242 12.28 9.92 -4.39
CA GLY A 242 12.80 10.00 -3.02
C GLY A 242 11.71 9.70 -1.98
N ALA A 243 10.55 10.33 -2.08
CA ALA A 243 9.42 10.11 -1.19
C ALA A 243 8.90 8.66 -1.23
N MET A 244 8.70 8.11 -2.44
CA MET A 244 8.27 6.73 -2.65
C MET A 244 9.29 5.74 -2.06
N THR A 245 10.58 5.92 -2.35
CA THR A 245 11.65 5.05 -1.84
C THR A 245 11.68 5.03 -0.31
N LEU A 246 11.59 6.20 0.33
CA LEU A 246 11.57 6.31 1.79
C LEU A 246 10.30 5.69 2.39
N SER A 247 9.14 5.86 1.74
CA SER A 247 7.88 5.25 2.16
C SER A 247 7.89 3.73 2.05
N GLY A 248 8.68 3.16 1.13
CA GLY A 248 8.91 1.72 0.96
C GLY A 248 9.89 1.12 1.97
N ILE A 249 10.55 1.92 2.82
CA ILE A 249 11.45 1.46 3.89
C ILE A 249 10.67 1.34 5.20
N HIS A 250 11.06 0.37 6.04
CA HIS A 250 10.51 0.21 7.39
C HIS A 250 10.65 1.52 8.21
N PHE A 251 9.53 2.10 8.68
CA PHE A 251 9.54 3.39 9.39
C PHE A 251 10.38 3.40 10.67
N GLY A 252 10.52 2.27 11.34
CA GLY A 252 11.40 2.15 12.50
C GLY A 252 12.89 2.31 12.14
N VAL A 253 13.30 1.87 10.94
CA VAL A 253 14.67 2.06 10.43
C VAL A 253 14.90 3.54 10.03
N LEU A 254 13.88 4.18 9.43
CA LEU A 254 13.92 5.62 9.15
C LEU A 254 14.11 6.43 10.45
N TYR A 255 13.30 6.13 11.47
CA TYR A 255 13.43 6.79 12.78
C TYR A 255 14.81 6.55 13.41
N ALA A 256 15.31 5.30 13.38
CA ALA A 256 16.65 4.97 13.89
C ALA A 256 17.75 5.74 13.16
N THR A 257 17.57 6.02 11.87
CA THR A 257 18.51 6.82 11.07
C THR A 257 18.50 8.28 11.51
N ILE A 258 17.32 8.88 11.67
CA ILE A 258 17.15 10.28 12.09
C ILE A 258 17.73 10.47 13.52
N THR A 259 17.56 9.48 14.41
CA THR A 259 18.03 9.54 15.80
C THR A 259 19.49 9.07 15.99
N GLY A 260 20.20 8.76 14.90
CA GLY A 260 21.62 8.36 14.95
C GLY A 260 21.87 6.99 15.60
N ARG A 261 20.87 6.12 15.66
CA ARG A 261 20.99 4.78 16.25
C ARG A 261 21.79 3.83 15.35
N ARG A 262 22.37 2.78 15.97
CA ARG A 262 23.25 1.82 15.29
C ARG A 262 22.57 1.08 14.12
N ASN A 263 21.29 0.73 14.26
CA ASN A 263 20.51 0.04 13.23
C ASN A 263 19.80 1.06 12.33
N ASN A 264 20.52 1.59 11.37
CA ASN A 264 20.08 2.62 10.42
C ASN A 264 20.00 2.07 8.99
N ILE A 265 19.50 2.88 8.05
CA ILE A 265 19.36 2.55 6.63
C ILE A 265 20.64 1.95 6.03
N PHE A 266 21.80 2.49 6.37
CA PHE A 266 23.08 2.09 5.78
C PHE A 266 23.58 0.71 6.25
N ARG A 267 23.14 0.22 7.41
CA ARG A 267 23.57 -1.05 8.00
C ARG A 267 22.59 -2.19 7.78
N SER A 268 21.32 -1.92 7.51
CA SER A 268 20.30 -2.94 7.24
C SER A 268 20.62 -3.70 5.95
N GLU A 269 20.70 -5.03 6.06
CA GLU A 269 20.86 -5.93 4.91
C GLU A 269 19.64 -5.83 3.97
N ILE A 270 18.45 -5.76 4.55
CA ILE A 270 17.18 -5.71 3.82
C ILE A 270 17.10 -4.44 2.97
N VAL A 271 17.42 -3.27 3.57
CA VAL A 271 17.41 -1.99 2.84
C VAL A 271 18.45 -1.98 1.72
N ARG A 272 19.64 -2.58 1.95
CA ARG A 272 20.66 -2.70 0.89
C ARG A 272 20.18 -3.57 -0.27
N VAL A 273 19.50 -4.69 0.00
CA VAL A 273 18.93 -5.54 -1.04
C VAL A 273 17.82 -4.80 -1.79
N TYR A 274 16.94 -4.09 -1.07
CA TYR A 274 15.87 -3.28 -1.64
C TYR A 274 16.38 -2.21 -2.61
N ILE A 275 17.34 -1.38 -2.16
CA ILE A 275 17.94 -0.33 -3.00
C ILE A 275 18.75 -0.96 -4.15
N GLY A 276 19.53 -2.00 -3.86
CA GLY A 276 20.31 -2.72 -4.88
C GLY A 276 19.44 -3.30 -6.00
N MET A 277 18.30 -3.90 -5.64
CA MET A 277 17.34 -4.42 -6.62
C MET A 277 16.80 -3.31 -7.51
N MET A 278 16.37 -2.16 -6.94
CA MET A 278 15.89 -1.03 -7.73
C MET A 278 16.96 -0.47 -8.66
N VAL A 279 18.19 -0.28 -8.18
CA VAL A 279 19.29 0.25 -9.01
C VAL A 279 19.62 -0.71 -10.15
N ILE A 280 19.76 -2.00 -9.87
CA ILE A 280 20.08 -3.02 -10.89
C ILE A 280 18.97 -3.09 -11.95
N ALA A 281 17.71 -3.17 -11.51
CA ALA A 281 16.57 -3.20 -12.42
C ALA A 281 16.50 -1.94 -13.29
N SER A 282 16.70 -0.75 -12.72
CA SER A 282 16.71 0.52 -13.44
C SER A 282 17.79 0.57 -14.50
N LEU A 283 19.01 0.11 -14.19
CA LEU A 283 20.12 0.10 -15.16
C LEU A 283 19.88 -0.90 -16.30
N ILE A 284 19.37 -2.10 -16.01
CA ILE A 284 19.07 -3.10 -17.05
C ILE A 284 17.95 -2.60 -17.97
N ILE A 285 16.87 -2.06 -17.40
CA ILE A 285 15.75 -1.51 -18.17
C ILE A 285 16.22 -0.32 -19.00
N ALA A 286 16.99 0.62 -18.43
CA ALA A 286 17.52 1.78 -19.16
C ALA A 286 18.39 1.37 -20.36
N ALA A 287 19.26 0.38 -20.15
CA ALA A 287 20.10 -0.16 -21.23
C ALA A 287 19.25 -0.81 -22.34
N ASN A 288 18.19 -1.55 -21.96
CA ASN A 288 17.28 -2.16 -22.94
C ASN A 288 16.48 -1.10 -23.72
N LEU A 289 15.89 -0.10 -23.04
CA LEU A 289 15.15 1.00 -23.70
C LEU A 289 16.03 1.81 -24.65
N PHE A 290 17.29 2.06 -24.27
CA PHE A 290 18.25 2.77 -25.10
C PHE A 290 18.68 1.94 -26.32
N SER A 291 18.92 0.63 -26.14
CA SER A 291 19.31 -0.27 -27.24
C SER A 291 18.19 -0.44 -28.27
N ASP A 292 16.93 -0.41 -27.84
CA ASP A 292 15.76 -0.49 -28.72
C ASP A 292 15.41 0.85 -29.38
N GLY A 293 16.15 1.93 -29.06
CA GLY A 293 15.96 3.26 -29.66
C GLY A 293 14.68 3.97 -29.25
N LEU A 294 14.03 3.55 -28.14
CA LEU A 294 12.77 4.15 -27.67
C LEU A 294 12.98 5.58 -27.16
N TYR A 295 14.13 5.87 -26.58
CA TYR A 295 14.54 7.19 -26.14
C TYR A 295 15.86 7.62 -26.79
N PRO A 296 16.03 8.92 -27.11
CA PRO A 296 17.18 9.41 -27.85
C PRO A 296 18.50 9.36 -27.09
N THR A 297 18.44 9.37 -25.72
CA THR A 297 19.62 9.34 -24.87
C THR A 297 19.51 8.30 -23.76
N PHE A 298 20.66 7.75 -23.34
CA PHE A 298 20.69 6.84 -22.18
C PHE A 298 20.21 7.51 -20.89
N VAL A 299 20.46 8.81 -20.73
CA VAL A 299 20.03 9.58 -19.55
C VAL A 299 18.51 9.65 -19.45
N GLU A 300 17.84 9.86 -20.59
CA GLU A 300 16.38 9.88 -20.66
C GLU A 300 15.79 8.50 -20.43
N SER A 301 16.37 7.45 -21.03
CA SER A 301 16.03 6.06 -20.73
C SER A 301 16.17 5.75 -19.24
N LEU A 302 17.25 6.22 -18.60
CA LEU A 302 17.47 6.02 -17.15
C LEU A 302 16.47 6.81 -16.29
N ARG A 303 16.09 8.03 -16.70
CA ARG A 303 15.08 8.85 -16.02
C ARG A 303 13.76 8.08 -15.93
N HIS A 304 13.22 7.64 -17.05
CA HIS A 304 11.93 6.94 -17.09
C HIS A 304 12.02 5.53 -16.48
N ALA A 305 13.08 4.78 -16.75
CA ALA A 305 13.30 3.45 -16.16
C ALA A 305 13.37 3.51 -14.63
N SER A 306 14.17 4.44 -14.07
CA SER A 306 14.31 4.55 -12.61
C SER A 306 13.01 4.98 -11.95
N PHE A 307 12.25 5.90 -12.54
CA PHE A 307 10.96 6.31 -12.02
C PHE A 307 9.97 5.14 -11.96
N GLN A 308 9.82 4.38 -13.06
CA GLN A 308 8.88 3.26 -13.14
C GLN A 308 9.30 2.12 -12.20
N VAL A 309 10.59 1.78 -12.12
CA VAL A 309 11.09 0.77 -11.19
C VAL A 309 10.82 1.18 -9.74
N VAL A 310 11.10 2.41 -9.37
CA VAL A 310 10.81 2.92 -8.01
C VAL A 310 9.31 2.89 -7.75
N SER A 311 8.50 3.41 -8.68
CA SER A 311 7.04 3.48 -8.55
C SER A 311 6.42 2.10 -8.32
N VAL A 312 6.79 1.11 -9.13
CA VAL A 312 6.25 -0.26 -9.05
C VAL A 312 6.78 -0.99 -7.82
N THR A 313 8.10 -0.88 -7.52
CA THR A 313 8.70 -1.56 -6.37
C THR A 313 8.17 -1.02 -5.04
N THR A 314 7.86 0.26 -4.96
CA THR A 314 7.28 0.87 -3.75
C THR A 314 5.77 0.67 -3.66
N THR A 315 5.15 0.04 -4.66
CA THR A 315 3.69 -0.07 -4.83
C THR A 315 2.98 1.29 -4.92
N SER A 316 3.67 2.31 -5.40
CA SER A 316 3.09 3.65 -5.53
C SER A 316 2.27 3.83 -6.79
N GLY A 317 2.59 3.16 -7.89
CA GLY A 317 1.79 3.15 -9.10
C GLY A 317 1.76 4.45 -9.92
N PHE A 318 2.58 5.46 -9.60
CA PHE A 318 2.71 6.67 -10.44
C PHE A 318 3.42 6.37 -11.76
N ALA A 319 3.06 7.08 -12.82
CA ALA A 319 3.62 6.90 -14.14
C ALA A 319 4.22 8.20 -14.72
N THR A 320 5.35 8.04 -15.41
CA THR A 320 5.98 9.09 -16.24
C THR A 320 6.04 8.70 -17.71
N ALA A 321 5.67 7.48 -18.06
CA ALA A 321 5.64 6.94 -19.41
C ALA A 321 4.65 5.80 -19.52
N ASP A 322 4.18 5.53 -20.74
CA ASP A 322 3.39 4.35 -21.05
C ASP A 322 4.30 3.12 -21.13
N THR A 323 4.21 2.27 -20.11
CA THR A 323 5.02 1.04 -20.04
C THR A 323 4.52 -0.08 -20.93
N ASN A 324 3.32 0.00 -21.51
CA ASN A 324 2.83 -0.96 -22.49
C ASN A 324 3.66 -0.95 -23.79
N LEU A 325 4.30 0.18 -24.08
CA LEU A 325 5.16 0.36 -25.26
C LEU A 325 6.59 -0.15 -25.04
N TRP A 326 6.92 -0.62 -23.84
CA TRP A 326 8.28 -1.02 -23.50
C TRP A 326 8.61 -2.44 -23.97
N PRO A 327 9.89 -2.75 -24.21
CA PRO A 327 10.31 -4.08 -24.63
C PRO A 327 10.01 -5.14 -23.55
N SER A 328 9.84 -6.39 -24.00
CA SER A 328 9.44 -7.51 -23.13
C SER A 328 10.34 -7.72 -21.91
N LEU A 329 11.66 -7.48 -22.04
CA LEU A 329 12.59 -7.60 -20.91
C LEU A 329 12.27 -6.57 -19.82
N ALA A 330 11.99 -5.33 -20.21
CA ALA A 330 11.61 -4.26 -19.29
C ALA A 330 10.30 -4.60 -18.58
N ILE A 331 9.30 -5.09 -19.29
CA ILE A 331 8.00 -5.51 -18.75
C ILE A 331 8.18 -6.65 -17.72
N ILE A 332 8.97 -7.69 -18.05
CA ILE A 332 9.22 -8.82 -17.13
C ILE A 332 9.89 -8.35 -15.85
N LEU A 333 10.87 -7.44 -15.93
CA LEU A 333 11.54 -6.90 -14.75
C LEU A 333 10.62 -6.03 -13.90
N LEU A 334 9.74 -5.23 -14.52
CA LEU A 334 8.72 -4.47 -13.79
C LEU A 334 7.70 -5.39 -13.12
N ILE A 335 7.26 -6.47 -13.77
CA ILE A 335 6.39 -7.50 -13.14
C ILE A 335 7.10 -8.14 -11.94
N PHE A 336 8.38 -8.49 -12.07
CA PHE A 336 9.15 -9.01 -10.94
C PHE A 336 9.20 -8.01 -9.77
N CYS A 337 9.47 -6.74 -10.05
CA CYS A 337 9.45 -5.67 -9.05
C CYS A 337 8.07 -5.51 -8.38
N SER A 338 6.97 -5.64 -9.14
CA SER A 338 5.60 -5.54 -8.62
C SER A 338 5.19 -6.72 -7.72
N VAL A 339 5.81 -7.88 -7.88
CA VAL A 339 5.62 -9.03 -7.00
C VAL A 339 6.40 -8.89 -5.71
N VAL A 340 7.67 -8.44 -5.79
CA VAL A 340 8.57 -8.35 -4.63
C VAL A 340 8.20 -7.20 -3.71
N CYS A 341 8.01 -6.01 -4.27
CA CYS A 341 7.63 -4.76 -3.59
C CYS A 341 8.64 -4.23 -2.56
N GLY A 342 8.18 -3.43 -1.58
CA GLY A 342 9.03 -2.77 -0.58
C GLY A 342 9.37 -3.62 0.65
N CYS A 343 9.87 -2.95 1.71
CA CYS A 343 10.26 -3.62 2.96
C CYS A 343 9.05 -3.86 3.88
N ALA A 344 9.12 -4.89 4.73
CA ALA A 344 8.13 -5.10 5.78
C ALA A 344 8.11 -3.91 6.77
N GLY A 345 6.91 -3.54 7.27
CA GLY A 345 6.75 -2.37 8.14
C GLY A 345 6.84 -1.02 7.44
N SER A 346 6.72 -0.99 6.11
CA SER A 346 6.45 0.17 5.26
C SER A 346 4.97 0.24 4.88
N THR A 347 4.58 1.26 4.14
CA THR A 347 3.22 1.38 3.57
C THR A 347 2.99 0.49 2.35
N SER A 348 4.04 -0.08 1.74
CA SER A 348 3.97 -0.90 0.53
C SER A 348 3.24 -2.23 0.75
N GLY A 349 2.65 -2.77 -0.33
CA GLY A 349 2.02 -4.10 -0.38
C GLY A 349 2.98 -5.21 -0.81
N GLY A 350 2.46 -6.24 -1.49
CA GLY A 350 3.20 -7.34 -2.11
C GLY A 350 3.81 -8.36 -1.15
N ILE A 351 4.75 -9.18 -1.67
CA ILE A 351 5.43 -10.22 -0.88
C ILE A 351 6.37 -9.63 0.16
N LYS A 352 6.98 -8.49 -0.12
CA LYS A 352 8.01 -7.75 0.64
C LYS A 352 9.42 -8.35 0.53
N VAL A 353 10.40 -7.48 0.36
CA VAL A 353 11.82 -7.85 0.20
C VAL A 353 12.33 -8.71 1.35
N ASP A 354 11.91 -8.44 2.59
CA ASP A 354 12.29 -9.23 3.77
C ASP A 354 12.00 -10.72 3.60
N ARG A 355 10.78 -11.04 3.13
CA ARG A 355 10.35 -12.43 2.91
C ARG A 355 11.13 -13.08 1.78
N LEU A 356 11.44 -12.33 0.72
CA LEU A 356 12.28 -12.82 -0.39
C LEU A 356 13.71 -13.14 0.09
N VAL A 357 14.32 -12.25 0.87
CA VAL A 357 15.67 -12.47 1.45
C VAL A 357 15.68 -13.71 2.35
N ILE A 358 14.67 -13.87 3.21
CA ILE A 358 14.54 -15.07 4.06
C ILE A 358 14.40 -16.32 3.20
N ALA A 359 13.53 -16.33 2.20
CA ALA A 359 13.30 -17.47 1.32
C ALA A 359 14.59 -17.88 0.57
N ALA A 360 15.32 -16.90 0.01
CA ALA A 360 16.59 -17.13 -0.66
C ALA A 360 17.63 -17.76 0.29
N LYS A 361 17.70 -17.28 1.54
CA LYS A 361 18.60 -17.86 2.56
C LYS A 361 18.18 -19.27 2.95
N VAL A 362 16.88 -19.53 3.07
CA VAL A 362 16.37 -20.90 3.36
C VAL A 362 16.77 -21.87 2.23
N ILE A 363 16.54 -21.48 0.97
CA ILE A 363 16.95 -22.31 -0.18
C ILE A 363 18.47 -22.57 -0.13
N ARG A 364 19.28 -21.53 0.03
CA ARG A 364 20.73 -21.67 0.14
C ARG A 364 21.15 -22.59 1.29
N ASN A 365 20.51 -22.49 2.45
CA ASN A 365 20.80 -23.30 3.62
C ASN A 365 20.38 -24.77 3.40
N ARG A 366 19.27 -25.02 2.70
CA ARG A 366 18.85 -26.39 2.32
C ARG A 366 19.86 -27.05 1.38
N VAL A 367 20.38 -26.33 0.39
CA VAL A 367 21.45 -26.86 -0.49
C VAL A 367 22.71 -27.22 0.32
N LYS A 368 23.11 -26.35 1.28
CA LYS A 368 24.25 -26.65 2.16
C LYS A 368 24.03 -27.87 3.06
N LEU A 369 22.81 -28.05 3.58
CA LEU A 369 22.46 -29.22 4.39
C LEU A 369 22.51 -30.54 3.59
N GLN A 370 22.23 -30.50 2.28
CA GLN A 370 22.42 -31.68 1.41
C GLN A 370 23.91 -32.04 1.27
N GLN A 371 24.78 -31.06 1.26
CA GLN A 371 26.25 -31.30 1.18
C GLN A 371 26.84 -31.68 2.54
N HIS A 372 26.29 -31.17 3.63
CA HIS A 372 26.75 -31.38 5.01
C HIS A 372 25.56 -31.72 5.93
N PRO A 373 25.05 -32.97 5.93
CA PRO A 373 23.81 -33.35 6.62
C PRO A 373 23.82 -33.14 8.13
N THR A 374 25.00 -33.19 8.74
CA THR A 374 25.18 -33.02 10.21
C THR A 374 25.41 -31.60 10.64
N ALA A 375 25.47 -30.63 9.69
CA ALA A 375 25.74 -29.23 10.00
C ALA A 375 24.51 -28.56 10.62
N VAL A 376 24.70 -27.83 11.71
CA VAL A 376 23.68 -26.95 12.30
C VAL A 376 23.76 -25.59 11.61
N ILE A 377 22.84 -25.34 10.67
CA ILE A 377 22.82 -24.09 9.89
C ILE A 377 21.61 -23.24 10.32
N THR A 378 21.90 -22.05 10.85
CA THR A 378 20.87 -21.09 11.26
C THR A 378 20.66 -20.03 10.18
N THR A 379 19.40 -19.66 9.90
CA THR A 379 19.07 -18.54 9.01
C THR A 379 19.13 -17.23 9.81
N ARG A 380 19.98 -16.28 9.38
CA ARG A 380 20.12 -14.97 10.04
C ARG A 380 19.71 -13.86 9.08
N THR A 381 18.99 -12.86 9.58
CA THR A 381 18.63 -11.64 8.85
C THR A 381 18.90 -10.44 9.75
N ASP A 382 19.62 -9.43 9.25
CA ASP A 382 20.09 -8.26 10.02
C ASP A 382 20.74 -8.63 11.37
N GLY A 383 21.56 -9.70 11.36
CA GLY A 383 22.29 -10.19 12.54
C GLY A 383 21.49 -11.06 13.51
N THR A 384 20.18 -11.21 13.35
CA THR A 384 19.33 -12.02 14.24
C THR A 384 18.97 -13.37 13.63
N VAL A 385 18.94 -14.42 14.47
CA VAL A 385 18.55 -15.77 14.07
C VAL A 385 17.03 -15.85 13.92
N GLN A 386 16.57 -16.36 12.78
CA GLN A 386 15.14 -16.59 12.53
C GLN A 386 14.77 -18.00 13.01
N GLY A 387 13.70 -18.10 13.80
CA GLY A 387 13.17 -19.38 14.25
C GLY A 387 12.40 -20.12 13.13
N ASP A 388 12.33 -21.46 13.21
CA ASP A 388 11.69 -22.30 12.20
C ASP A 388 10.21 -21.95 11.93
N ASN A 389 9.48 -21.53 12.95
CA ASN A 389 8.09 -21.07 12.79
C ASN A 389 7.99 -19.83 11.87
N VAL A 390 8.94 -18.89 11.96
CA VAL A 390 9.00 -17.70 11.11
C VAL A 390 9.31 -18.11 9.67
N LEU A 391 10.29 -19.04 9.48
CA LEU A 391 10.66 -19.53 8.17
C LEU A 391 9.48 -20.23 7.47
N ASN A 392 8.78 -21.10 8.19
CA ASN A 392 7.59 -21.79 7.67
C ASN A 392 6.46 -20.80 7.32
N LEU A 393 6.21 -19.79 8.14
CA LEU A 393 5.19 -18.79 7.89
C LEU A 393 5.50 -17.97 6.63
N VAL A 394 6.77 -17.56 6.44
CA VAL A 394 7.22 -16.83 5.24
C VAL A 394 7.01 -17.68 3.98
N LEU A 395 7.45 -18.94 3.99
CA LEU A 395 7.29 -19.82 2.83
C LEU A 395 5.80 -20.08 2.52
N THR A 396 4.99 -20.33 3.55
CA THR A 396 3.54 -20.52 3.39
C THR A 396 2.86 -19.26 2.83
N PHE A 397 3.30 -18.08 3.26
CA PHE A 397 2.78 -16.81 2.72
C PHE A 397 3.09 -16.66 1.22
N ILE A 398 4.34 -16.93 0.81
CA ILE A 398 4.75 -16.84 -0.60
C ILE A 398 3.93 -17.81 -1.46
N VAL A 399 3.74 -19.05 -1.01
CA VAL A 399 2.91 -20.04 -1.72
C VAL A 399 1.46 -19.58 -1.82
N ALA A 400 0.87 -19.08 -0.72
CA ALA A 400 -0.49 -18.57 -0.70
C ALA A 400 -0.66 -17.36 -1.64
N TYR A 401 0.33 -16.44 -1.67
CA TYR A 401 0.33 -15.29 -2.57
C TYR A 401 0.31 -15.73 -4.04
N ILE A 402 1.19 -16.65 -4.43
CA ILE A 402 1.26 -17.18 -5.81
C ILE A 402 -0.06 -17.87 -6.19
N LEU A 403 -0.63 -18.68 -5.30
CA LEU A 403 -1.91 -19.35 -5.55
C LEU A 403 -3.05 -18.34 -5.76
N LEU A 404 -3.11 -17.26 -4.95
CA LEU A 404 -4.11 -16.22 -5.11
C LEU A 404 -3.94 -15.44 -6.41
N VAL A 405 -2.69 -15.13 -6.82
CA VAL A 405 -2.41 -14.53 -8.12
C VAL A 405 -2.93 -15.44 -9.25
N LEU A 406 -2.67 -16.73 -9.19
CA LEU A 406 -3.15 -17.67 -10.20
C LEU A 406 -4.69 -17.75 -10.24
N VAL A 407 -5.34 -17.82 -9.08
CA VAL A 407 -6.80 -17.82 -9.00
C VAL A 407 -7.38 -16.53 -9.59
N GLY A 408 -6.83 -15.38 -9.22
CA GLY A 408 -7.23 -14.09 -9.79
C GLY A 408 -7.05 -14.06 -11.31
N THR A 409 -5.90 -14.51 -11.81
CA THR A 409 -5.61 -14.60 -13.25
C THR A 409 -6.65 -15.45 -13.99
N ILE A 410 -7.00 -16.62 -13.43
CA ILE A 410 -8.02 -17.49 -14.01
C ILE A 410 -9.37 -16.77 -14.09
N VAL A 411 -9.75 -16.04 -13.03
CA VAL A 411 -11.02 -15.28 -13.03
C VAL A 411 -11.01 -14.22 -14.13
N TYR A 412 -9.93 -13.43 -14.29
CA TYR A 412 -9.86 -12.44 -15.38
C TYR A 412 -9.94 -13.11 -16.76
N ALA A 413 -9.20 -14.20 -16.98
CA ALA A 413 -9.20 -14.93 -18.24
C ALA A 413 -10.59 -15.55 -18.57
N MET A 414 -11.34 -16.02 -17.56
CA MET A 414 -12.71 -16.54 -17.76
C MET A 414 -13.68 -15.50 -18.32
N PHE A 415 -13.43 -14.21 -18.08
CA PHE A 415 -14.26 -13.11 -18.59
C PHE A 415 -13.66 -12.42 -19.84
N GLY A 416 -12.71 -13.06 -20.50
CA GLY A 416 -12.24 -12.69 -21.85
C GLY A 416 -11.04 -11.76 -21.91
N CYS A 417 -10.43 -11.39 -20.76
CA CYS A 417 -9.20 -10.61 -20.79
C CYS A 417 -8.03 -11.46 -21.36
N ASP A 418 -7.12 -10.81 -22.06
CA ASP A 418 -5.88 -11.43 -22.53
C ASP A 418 -4.97 -11.88 -21.36
N ILE A 419 -3.99 -12.72 -21.64
CA ILE A 419 -3.15 -13.32 -20.61
C ILE A 419 -2.29 -12.28 -19.87
N MET A 420 -1.83 -11.24 -20.59
CA MET A 420 -1.02 -10.17 -20.01
C MET A 420 -1.86 -9.33 -19.03
N THR A 421 -3.01 -8.86 -19.47
CA THR A 421 -3.98 -8.13 -18.62
C THR A 421 -4.40 -8.98 -17.42
N SER A 422 -4.79 -10.25 -17.65
CA SER A 422 -5.27 -11.14 -16.58
C SER A 422 -4.23 -11.35 -15.48
N PHE A 423 -2.99 -11.65 -15.85
CA PHE A 423 -1.92 -11.95 -14.93
C PHE A 423 -1.47 -10.69 -14.19
N THR A 424 -1.26 -9.60 -14.91
CA THR A 424 -0.72 -8.37 -14.31
C THR A 424 -1.76 -7.60 -13.52
N ALA A 425 -3.05 -7.60 -13.92
CA ALA A 425 -4.12 -7.06 -13.08
C ALA A 425 -4.26 -7.81 -11.75
N SER A 426 -4.13 -9.15 -11.79
CA SER A 426 -4.15 -9.94 -10.55
C SER A 426 -2.99 -9.58 -9.63
N ILE A 427 -1.75 -9.47 -10.15
CA ILE A 427 -0.57 -9.03 -9.39
C ILE A 427 -0.75 -7.61 -8.87
N ALA A 428 -1.17 -6.67 -9.71
CA ALA A 428 -1.34 -5.27 -9.35
C ALA A 428 -2.37 -5.09 -8.23
N CYS A 429 -3.48 -5.83 -8.27
CA CYS A 429 -4.52 -5.77 -7.25
C CYS A 429 -4.08 -6.42 -5.93
N ILE A 430 -3.49 -7.63 -5.95
CA ILE A 430 -3.08 -8.32 -4.72
C ILE A 430 -1.80 -7.71 -4.12
N GLY A 431 -0.93 -7.16 -4.96
CA GLY A 431 0.27 -6.42 -4.55
C GLY A 431 -0.02 -5.00 -4.08
N ASN A 432 -1.25 -4.48 -4.29
CA ASN A 432 -1.64 -3.09 -4.09
C ASN A 432 -0.71 -2.10 -4.83
N VAL A 433 -0.38 -2.39 -6.08
CA VAL A 433 0.53 -1.61 -6.93
C VAL A 433 -0.23 -0.57 -7.78
N GLY A 434 -1.45 -0.94 -8.23
CA GLY A 434 -2.35 -0.14 -9.06
C GLY A 434 -2.28 -0.50 -10.54
N PRO A 435 -1.32 0.01 -11.31
CA PRO A 435 -1.22 -0.32 -12.72
C PRO A 435 -0.70 -1.73 -12.96
N GLY A 436 -1.25 -2.40 -13.98
CA GLY A 436 -0.74 -3.62 -14.57
C GLY A 436 -0.14 -3.35 -15.95
N PHE A 437 -0.41 -4.26 -16.89
CA PHE A 437 -0.07 -4.15 -18.30
C PHE A 437 -1.27 -4.57 -19.15
N GLY A 438 -1.22 -4.32 -20.46
CA GLY A 438 -2.36 -4.52 -21.35
C GLY A 438 -3.44 -3.47 -21.10
N GLU A 439 -4.72 -3.89 -20.94
CA GLU A 439 -5.87 -2.99 -20.73
C GLU A 439 -5.84 -2.19 -19.44
N VAL A 440 -5.00 -2.56 -18.47
CA VAL A 440 -4.84 -1.90 -17.17
C VAL A 440 -3.44 -1.32 -17.00
N GLY A 441 -2.87 -0.80 -18.06
CA GLY A 441 -1.51 -0.25 -18.12
C GLY A 441 -1.25 0.94 -17.22
N SER A 442 -0.04 1.50 -17.32
CA SER A 442 0.42 2.57 -16.41
C SER A 442 -0.30 3.91 -16.62
N LEU A 443 -0.86 4.17 -17.79
CA LEU A 443 -1.69 5.34 -18.11
C LEU A 443 -3.14 4.98 -18.42
N ASP A 444 -3.50 3.68 -18.32
CA ASP A 444 -4.84 3.17 -18.53
C ASP A 444 -5.59 3.07 -17.18
N ASN A 445 -6.85 2.62 -17.25
CA ASN A 445 -7.71 2.50 -16.08
C ASN A 445 -8.59 1.24 -16.13
N TYR A 446 -9.34 0.99 -15.06
CA TYR A 446 -10.20 -0.20 -14.92
C TYR A 446 -11.66 0.06 -15.35
N SER A 447 -11.95 1.18 -16.04
CA SER A 447 -13.32 1.58 -16.38
C SER A 447 -14.04 0.59 -17.29
N GLU A 448 -13.33 0.02 -18.26
CA GLU A 448 -13.89 -0.85 -19.28
C GLU A 448 -14.08 -2.30 -18.80
N LEU A 449 -13.49 -2.67 -17.67
CA LEU A 449 -13.65 -4.01 -17.14
C LEU A 449 -15.10 -4.31 -16.74
N PRO A 450 -15.59 -5.52 -17.00
CA PRO A 450 -16.88 -5.99 -16.53
C PRO A 450 -17.06 -5.82 -15.02
N THR A 451 -18.28 -5.56 -14.56
CA THR A 451 -18.63 -5.36 -13.14
C THR A 451 -18.08 -6.46 -12.24
N ILE A 452 -18.13 -7.71 -12.67
CA ILE A 452 -17.65 -8.86 -11.90
C ILE A 452 -16.12 -8.84 -11.73
N LEU A 453 -15.38 -8.37 -12.73
CA LEU A 453 -13.94 -8.21 -12.65
C LEU A 453 -13.54 -7.03 -11.74
N LYS A 454 -14.31 -5.93 -11.74
CA LYS A 454 -14.13 -4.84 -10.77
C LYS A 454 -14.32 -5.34 -9.33
N LEU A 455 -15.32 -6.19 -9.07
CA LEU A 455 -15.53 -6.80 -7.76
C LEU A 455 -14.41 -7.77 -7.39
N ASN A 456 -13.92 -8.60 -8.33
CA ASN A 456 -12.77 -9.46 -8.13
C ASN A 456 -11.52 -8.65 -7.79
N SER A 457 -11.26 -7.56 -8.52
CA SER A 457 -10.15 -6.63 -8.24
C SER A 457 -10.21 -6.13 -6.80
N THR A 458 -11.39 -5.63 -6.37
CA THR A 458 -11.55 -5.09 -5.00
C THR A 458 -11.36 -6.17 -3.93
N LEU A 459 -11.76 -7.40 -4.19
CA LEU A 459 -11.50 -8.52 -3.29
C LEU A 459 -10.00 -8.81 -3.18
N LEU A 460 -9.28 -8.87 -4.31
CA LEU A 460 -7.82 -9.07 -4.33
C LEU A 460 -7.08 -7.94 -3.60
N MET A 461 -7.48 -6.67 -3.82
CA MET A 461 -6.93 -5.51 -3.13
C MET A 461 -7.07 -5.62 -1.60
N LEU A 462 -8.26 -6.00 -1.11
CA LEU A 462 -8.52 -6.19 0.31
C LEU A 462 -7.73 -7.37 0.89
N VAL A 463 -7.66 -8.49 0.19
CA VAL A 463 -6.89 -9.68 0.62
C VAL A 463 -5.39 -9.35 0.70
N GLY A 464 -4.85 -8.64 -0.29
CA GLY A 464 -3.47 -8.20 -0.31
C GLY A 464 -3.14 -7.28 0.87
N ARG A 465 -3.98 -6.27 1.10
CA ARG A 465 -3.77 -5.27 2.15
C ARG A 465 -3.90 -5.82 3.56
N LEU A 466 -4.79 -6.77 3.76
CA LEU A 466 -5.01 -7.44 5.05
C LEU A 466 -4.04 -8.60 5.30
N GLU A 467 -2.96 -8.68 4.52
CA GLU A 467 -1.91 -9.71 4.65
C GLU A 467 -2.50 -11.14 4.60
N ILE A 468 -3.18 -11.50 3.53
CA ILE A 468 -3.79 -12.81 3.20
C ILE A 468 -4.34 -13.57 4.43
N PHE A 469 -3.50 -13.88 5.41
CA PHE A 469 -3.88 -14.63 6.62
C PHE A 469 -4.84 -13.84 7.52
N GLY A 470 -4.69 -12.51 7.59
CA GLY A 470 -5.61 -11.64 8.33
C GLY A 470 -7.03 -11.73 7.78
N PHE A 471 -7.16 -11.78 6.44
CA PHE A 471 -8.46 -11.93 5.78
C PHE A 471 -9.03 -13.35 5.93
N ILE A 472 -8.22 -14.38 5.69
CA ILE A 472 -8.65 -15.80 5.80
C ILE A 472 -9.13 -16.11 7.22
N GLN A 473 -8.49 -15.57 8.25
CA GLN A 473 -8.87 -15.79 9.65
C GLN A 473 -10.30 -15.32 9.98
N LEU A 474 -10.87 -14.37 9.22
CA LEU A 474 -12.28 -13.98 9.39
C LEU A 474 -13.24 -15.16 9.22
N PHE A 475 -12.98 -16.01 8.24
CA PHE A 475 -13.85 -17.15 7.96
C PHE A 475 -13.76 -18.23 9.04
N PHE A 476 -12.66 -18.25 9.79
CA PHE A 476 -12.41 -19.20 10.87
C PHE A 476 -12.67 -18.66 12.29
N LEU A 477 -13.13 -17.41 12.45
CA LEU A 477 -13.41 -16.81 13.76
C LEU A 477 -14.35 -17.64 14.63
N ARG A 478 -15.27 -18.38 14.02
CA ARG A 478 -16.24 -19.24 14.71
C ARG A 478 -15.60 -20.51 15.28
N SER A 479 -14.56 -21.05 14.66
CA SER A 479 -13.87 -22.27 15.08
C SER A 479 -12.79 -22.04 16.16
N TRP A 480 -12.46 -20.80 16.49
CA TRP A 480 -11.52 -20.48 17.55
C TRP A 480 -12.14 -20.75 18.91
N ARG A 481 -11.71 -21.83 19.54
CA ARG A 481 -12.01 -22.16 20.95
C ARG A 481 -11.01 -21.54 21.91
#